data_8a993ac147212a1a6e9a3573f77b1a91
#
_entry.id   8a993ac147212a1a6e9a3573f77b1a91
#
_cell.length_a   1.000
_cell.length_b   1.000
_cell.length_c   1.000
_cell.angle_alpha   90.00
_cell.angle_beta   90.00
_cell.angle_gamma   90.00
#
_symmetry.space_group_name_H-M   'P 1'
#
loop_
_entity.id
_entity.type
_entity.pdbx_description
1 polymer ?
#
loop_
_entity_poly.entity_id
_entity_poly.type
_entity_poly.pdbx_seq_one_letter_code
_entity_poly.pdbx_strand_id
1 'polypeptide(L)'
;MNQIAPINTSQLPHFPILNEMNESNTAAKRTATAKRLANTKNMDYQEWLEVRKKGIGSSDAATACGLNPYMSMLELWMIKTGRTQQNVDDDSSGVAPLYWGKQLEPLVAEYYSMHTNNKVRRINAVLQHPDPDKHFMLANLDY
;
A
#
# COMPACT_ATOMS: atom_id res chain seq x y z
N MET A 1 3.15 34.44 -22.78
CA MET A 1 3.32 32.96 -22.91
C MET A 1 4.66 32.60 -22.26
N ASN A 2 4.66 32.13 -21.02
CA ASN A 2 5.89 31.72 -20.35
C ASN A 2 6.19 30.27 -20.76
N GLN A 3 7.25 30.09 -21.55
CA GLN A 3 7.78 28.76 -21.80
C GLN A 3 8.50 28.24 -20.55
N ILE A 4 7.99 27.16 -19.97
CA ILE A 4 8.67 26.44 -18.91
C ILE A 4 9.85 25.71 -19.54
N ALA A 5 11.07 26.06 -19.12
CA ALA A 5 12.28 25.39 -19.58
C ALA A 5 12.26 23.90 -19.25
N PRO A 6 12.78 23.01 -20.11
CA PRO A 6 12.82 21.58 -19.82
C PRO A 6 13.70 21.30 -18.59
N ILE A 7 13.19 20.45 -17.70
CA ILE A 7 13.92 20.01 -16.50
C ILE A 7 15.14 19.21 -16.95
N ASN A 8 16.33 19.66 -16.55
CA ASN A 8 17.57 18.95 -16.81
C ASN A 8 17.65 17.70 -15.93
N THR A 9 17.41 16.53 -16.51
CA THR A 9 17.40 15.24 -15.82
C THR A 9 18.78 14.73 -15.40
N SER A 10 19.87 15.41 -15.79
CA SER A 10 21.25 15.02 -15.43
C SER A 10 21.63 15.34 -13.97
N GLN A 11 20.77 16.03 -13.24
CA GLN A 11 20.99 16.40 -11.82
C GLN A 11 20.15 15.61 -10.81
N LEU A 12 19.44 14.58 -11.25
CA LEU A 12 18.74 13.70 -10.31
C LEU A 12 19.80 12.88 -9.54
N PRO A 13 19.67 12.75 -8.20
CA PRO A 13 20.60 11.96 -7.42
C PRO A 13 20.60 10.52 -7.94
N HIS A 14 21.78 10.02 -8.28
CA HIS A 14 21.98 8.63 -8.67
C HIS A 14 21.75 7.76 -7.41
N PHE A 15 20.71 6.94 -7.39
CA PHE A 15 20.46 5.96 -6.35
C PHE A 15 21.10 4.63 -6.75
N PRO A 16 22.34 4.30 -6.29
CA PRO A 16 23.05 3.07 -6.68
C PRO A 16 22.37 1.79 -6.19
N ILE A 17 21.48 1.90 -5.22
CA ILE A 17 20.83 0.76 -4.55
C ILE A 17 19.94 -0.08 -5.48
N LEU A 18 19.44 0.49 -6.58
CA LEU A 18 18.56 -0.23 -7.51
C LEU A 18 19.28 -1.20 -8.44
N ASN A 19 20.57 -0.99 -8.72
CA ASN A 19 21.33 -1.87 -9.62
C ASN A 19 21.88 -3.11 -8.88
N GLU A 20 22.26 -3.00 -7.62
CA GLU A 20 22.78 -4.14 -6.85
C GLU A 20 21.70 -5.15 -6.45
N MET A 21 20.43 -4.71 -6.36
CA MET A 21 19.30 -5.61 -6.06
C MET A 21 18.91 -6.53 -7.23
N ASN A 22 19.35 -6.23 -8.45
CA ASN A 22 18.93 -7.00 -9.64
C ASN A 22 19.81 -8.23 -9.91
N GLU A 23 21.05 -8.27 -9.42
CA GLU A 23 21.98 -9.38 -9.70
C GLU A 23 21.92 -10.52 -8.68
N SER A 24 21.38 -10.31 -7.47
CA SER A 24 21.29 -11.35 -6.45
C SER A 24 20.01 -12.22 -6.51
N ASN A 25 19.12 -11.99 -7.49
CA ASN A 25 17.77 -12.58 -7.48
C ASN A 25 17.57 -13.77 -8.42
N THR A 26 18.64 -14.40 -8.94
CA THR A 26 18.52 -15.50 -9.92
C THR A 26 18.35 -16.90 -9.32
N ALA A 27 18.25 -17.05 -8.01
CA ALA A 27 18.04 -18.36 -7.37
C ALA A 27 17.08 -18.34 -6.17
N ALA A 28 16.22 -17.32 -6.03
CA ALA A 28 15.18 -17.38 -5.01
C ALA A 28 14.18 -18.49 -5.37
N LYS A 29 14.27 -19.60 -4.64
CA LYS A 29 13.26 -20.65 -4.56
C LYS A 29 11.89 -19.96 -4.60
N ARG A 30 11.07 -20.25 -5.65
CA ARG A 30 9.72 -19.69 -5.79
C ARG A 30 8.96 -19.96 -4.49
N THR A 31 8.96 -18.99 -3.60
CA THR A 31 8.18 -19.01 -2.37
C THR A 31 6.71 -18.99 -2.75
N ALA A 32 5.89 -19.65 -1.97
CA ALA A 32 4.47 -19.75 -2.22
C ALA A 32 3.87 -18.36 -2.52
N THR A 33 3.05 -18.30 -3.56
CA THR A 33 2.41 -17.05 -4.00
C THR A 33 1.46 -16.53 -2.92
N ALA A 34 1.42 -15.22 -2.68
CA ALA A 34 0.48 -14.62 -1.76
C ALA A 34 -0.95 -15.08 -2.03
N LYS A 35 -1.68 -15.42 -0.97
CA LYS A 35 -3.05 -15.91 -1.05
C LYS A 35 -4.01 -14.74 -1.17
N ARG A 36 -4.95 -14.79 -2.11
CA ARG A 36 -6.04 -13.82 -2.18
C ARG A 36 -7.04 -14.10 -1.05
N LEU A 37 -7.12 -13.18 -0.08
CA LEU A 37 -8.02 -13.29 1.05
C LEU A 37 -9.43 -12.77 0.70
N ALA A 38 -9.52 -11.67 -0.05
CA ALA A 38 -10.77 -11.06 -0.46
C ALA A 38 -10.62 -10.34 -1.79
N ASN A 39 -11.74 -10.21 -2.54
CA ASN A 39 -11.83 -9.40 -3.75
C ASN A 39 -12.44 -8.04 -3.38
N THR A 40 -11.73 -6.95 -3.68
CA THR A 40 -12.14 -5.60 -3.28
C THR A 40 -12.86 -4.81 -4.39
N LYS A 41 -13.09 -5.42 -5.57
CA LYS A 41 -13.62 -4.70 -6.75
C LYS A 41 -14.98 -4.03 -6.50
N ASN A 42 -15.87 -4.73 -5.79
CA ASN A 42 -17.24 -4.27 -5.50
C ASN A 42 -17.53 -4.29 -3.99
N MET A 43 -16.48 -4.30 -3.18
CA MET A 43 -16.58 -4.34 -1.73
C MET A 43 -16.94 -2.95 -1.22
N ASP A 44 -17.92 -2.85 -0.35
CA ASP A 44 -18.22 -1.60 0.32
C ASP A 44 -17.17 -1.29 1.41
N TYR A 45 -17.24 -0.08 1.94
CA TYR A 45 -16.25 0.39 2.89
C TYR A 45 -16.30 -0.36 4.23
N GLN A 46 -17.49 -0.75 4.69
CA GLN A 46 -17.66 -1.46 5.95
C GLN A 46 -17.14 -2.90 5.82
N GLU A 47 -17.48 -3.57 4.72
CA GLU A 47 -16.94 -4.90 4.40
C GLU A 47 -15.41 -4.87 4.33
N TRP A 48 -14.84 -3.83 3.72
CA TRP A 48 -13.39 -3.65 3.63
C TRP A 48 -12.74 -3.46 5.01
N LEU A 49 -13.37 -2.70 5.92
CA LEU A 49 -12.90 -2.56 7.30
C LEU A 49 -12.91 -3.91 8.05
N GLU A 50 -13.95 -4.73 7.85
CA GLU A 50 -14.02 -6.06 8.47
C GLU A 50 -12.92 -7.00 7.95
N VAL A 51 -12.60 -6.93 6.65
CA VAL A 51 -11.47 -7.70 6.11
C VAL A 51 -10.15 -7.22 6.70
N ARG A 52 -9.96 -5.91 6.88
CA ARG A 52 -8.76 -5.33 7.50
C ARG A 52 -8.55 -5.73 8.96
N LYS A 53 -9.62 -6.02 9.72
CA LYS A 53 -9.50 -6.52 11.10
C LYS A 53 -8.81 -7.88 11.19
N LYS A 54 -8.79 -8.66 10.10
CA LYS A 54 -8.21 -10.02 10.08
C LYS A 54 -6.68 -10.05 10.15
N GLY A 55 -6.01 -8.89 10.10
CA GLY A 55 -4.56 -8.84 10.19
C GLY A 55 -3.98 -7.43 10.17
N ILE A 56 -2.68 -7.37 10.01
CA ILE A 56 -1.87 -6.15 10.01
C ILE A 56 -1.51 -5.79 8.57
N GLY A 57 -1.98 -4.64 8.11
CA GLY A 57 -1.62 -4.07 6.81
C GLY A 57 -0.41 -3.14 6.92
N SER A 58 0.07 -2.64 5.78
CA SER A 58 1.22 -1.70 5.73
C SER A 58 0.99 -0.44 6.56
N SER A 59 -0.23 0.11 6.55
CA SER A 59 -0.60 1.29 7.36
C SER A 59 -0.63 1.02 8.86
N ASP A 60 -0.78 -0.24 9.27
CA ASP A 60 -0.81 -0.63 10.68
C ASP A 60 0.59 -0.99 11.22
N ALA A 61 1.55 -1.25 10.32
CA ALA A 61 2.86 -1.81 10.68
C ALA A 61 3.64 -0.92 11.66
N ALA A 62 3.70 0.39 11.41
CA ALA A 62 4.37 1.33 12.30
C ALA A 62 3.74 1.34 13.70
N THR A 63 2.41 1.28 13.78
CA THR A 63 1.67 1.22 15.05
C THR A 63 1.92 -0.10 15.77
N ALA A 64 1.90 -1.22 15.05
CA ALA A 64 2.18 -2.54 15.62
C ALA A 64 3.60 -2.65 16.19
N CYS A 65 4.56 -1.91 15.64
CA CYS A 65 5.93 -1.83 16.13
C CYS A 65 6.14 -0.74 17.21
N GLY A 66 5.10 -0.02 17.62
CA GLY A 66 5.22 1.08 18.59
C GLY A 66 5.93 2.33 18.06
N LEU A 67 6.04 2.48 16.74
CA LEU A 67 6.74 3.58 16.06
C LEU A 67 5.80 4.70 15.57
N ASN A 68 4.49 4.52 15.70
CA ASN A 68 3.51 5.51 15.28
C ASN A 68 3.25 6.53 16.41
N PRO A 69 3.52 7.84 16.21
CA PRO A 69 3.27 8.86 17.23
C PRO A 69 1.78 9.20 17.42
N TYR A 70 0.91 8.80 16.48
CA TYR A 70 -0.51 9.18 16.47
C TYR A 70 -1.45 8.08 16.98
N MET A 71 -0.96 6.85 17.09
CA MET A 71 -1.76 5.70 17.53
C MET A 71 -0.90 4.73 18.33
N SER A 72 -1.38 4.30 19.49
CA SER A 72 -0.70 3.31 20.32
C SER A 72 -0.95 1.87 19.84
N MET A 73 -0.06 0.95 20.23
CA MET A 73 -0.26 -0.50 20.00
C MET A 73 -1.57 -1.01 20.64
N LEU A 74 -1.92 -0.49 21.82
CA LEU A 74 -3.15 -0.87 22.52
C LEU A 74 -4.38 -0.44 21.71
N GLU A 75 -4.39 0.77 21.21
CA GLU A 75 -5.49 1.29 20.39
C GLU A 75 -5.65 0.47 19.09
N LEU A 76 -4.56 0.17 18.39
CA LEU A 76 -4.59 -0.72 17.24
C LEU A 76 -5.18 -2.08 17.59
N TRP A 77 -4.76 -2.67 18.72
CA TRP A 77 -5.29 -3.95 19.18
C TRP A 77 -6.78 -3.88 19.47
N MET A 78 -7.28 -2.81 20.11
CA MET A 78 -8.71 -2.61 20.37
C MET A 78 -9.50 -2.53 19.05
N ILE A 79 -9.00 -1.81 18.06
CA ILE A 79 -9.62 -1.72 16.72
C ILE A 79 -9.66 -3.10 16.05
N LYS A 80 -8.53 -3.81 16.01
CA LYS A 80 -8.43 -5.12 15.36
C LYS A 80 -9.29 -6.20 16.03
N THR A 81 -9.50 -6.10 17.33
CA THR A 81 -10.36 -7.02 18.08
C THR A 81 -11.83 -6.59 18.16
N GLY A 82 -12.21 -5.48 17.50
CA GLY A 82 -13.57 -4.98 17.47
C GLY A 82 -14.05 -4.36 18.77
N ARG A 83 -13.14 -4.05 19.70
CA ARG A 83 -13.46 -3.42 21.01
C ARG A 83 -13.67 -1.92 20.89
N THR A 84 -13.13 -1.32 19.83
CA THR A 84 -13.33 0.08 19.48
C THR A 84 -13.54 0.17 17.97
N GLN A 85 -14.41 1.07 17.53
CA GLN A 85 -14.57 1.35 16.12
C GLN A 85 -13.43 2.28 15.65
N GLN A 86 -12.91 2.05 14.48
CA GLN A 86 -12.00 2.98 13.84
C GLN A 86 -12.84 4.17 13.39
N ASN A 87 -12.63 5.34 14.00
CA ASN A 87 -13.15 6.58 13.46
C ASN A 87 -12.35 6.89 12.20
N VAL A 88 -12.95 6.67 11.07
CA VAL A 88 -12.40 7.16 9.81
C VAL A 88 -13.17 8.43 9.50
N ASP A 89 -12.46 9.54 9.49
CA ASP A 89 -13.03 10.81 9.06
C ASP A 89 -13.61 10.61 7.66
N ASP A 90 -14.88 10.94 7.52
CA ASP A 90 -15.54 10.94 6.21
C ASP A 90 -14.87 12.00 5.34
N ASP A 91 -14.02 11.55 4.43
CA ASP A 91 -13.23 12.40 3.54
C ASP A 91 -14.00 12.88 2.31
N SER A 92 -15.31 12.96 2.41
CA SER A 92 -16.17 13.47 1.33
C SER A 92 -15.91 14.95 1.02
N SER A 93 -15.23 15.68 1.94
CA SER A 93 -14.91 17.11 1.77
C SER A 93 -13.83 17.42 0.74
N GLY A 94 -13.07 16.41 0.28
CA GLY A 94 -11.96 16.60 -0.67
C GLY A 94 -10.74 17.32 -0.10
N VAL A 95 -10.68 17.51 1.22
CA VAL A 95 -9.59 18.22 1.91
C VAL A 95 -8.59 17.28 2.53
N ALA A 96 -9.02 16.06 2.90
CA ALA A 96 -8.19 15.13 3.63
C ALA A 96 -7.17 14.39 2.73
N PRO A 97 -6.00 14.04 3.28
CA PRO A 97 -4.92 13.35 2.55
C PRO A 97 -5.36 12.04 1.88
N LEU A 98 -6.32 11.32 2.48
CA LEU A 98 -6.84 10.07 1.96
C LEU A 98 -7.59 10.24 0.63
N TYR A 99 -8.36 11.32 0.47
CA TYR A 99 -9.03 11.66 -0.79
C TYR A 99 -8.01 11.85 -1.91
N TRP A 100 -7.02 12.71 -1.68
CA TRP A 100 -5.98 12.99 -2.68
C TRP A 100 -5.13 11.76 -2.97
N GLY A 101 -4.84 10.93 -1.98
CA GLY A 101 -4.19 9.64 -2.19
C GLY A 101 -4.91 8.82 -3.24
N LYS A 102 -6.22 8.62 -3.10
CA LYS A 102 -7.04 7.86 -4.06
C LYS A 102 -7.10 8.51 -5.45
N GLN A 103 -7.20 9.85 -5.52
CA GLN A 103 -7.26 10.56 -6.80
C GLN A 103 -5.94 10.48 -7.57
N LEU A 104 -4.82 10.46 -6.87
CA LEU A 104 -3.48 10.43 -7.47
C LEU A 104 -3.02 9.02 -7.89
N GLU A 105 -3.56 7.95 -7.28
CA GLU A 105 -3.18 6.57 -7.62
C GLU A 105 -3.11 6.29 -9.15
N PRO A 106 -4.15 6.57 -9.94
CA PRO A 106 -4.11 6.29 -11.37
C PRO A 106 -3.08 7.15 -12.12
N LEU A 107 -2.90 8.41 -11.72
CA LEU A 107 -1.91 9.30 -12.32
C LEU A 107 -0.48 8.82 -12.07
N VAL A 108 -0.20 8.38 -10.84
CA VAL A 108 1.11 7.81 -10.48
C VAL A 108 1.37 6.52 -11.26
N ALA A 109 0.36 5.65 -11.39
CA ALA A 109 0.49 4.41 -12.15
C ALA A 109 0.76 4.65 -13.64
N GLU A 110 0.07 5.63 -14.24
CA GLU A 110 0.28 6.03 -15.62
C GLU A 110 1.69 6.63 -15.83
N TYR A 111 2.06 7.57 -14.96
CA TYR A 111 3.39 8.18 -14.99
C TYR A 111 4.50 7.12 -14.89
N TYR A 112 4.38 6.19 -13.95
CA TYR A 112 5.32 5.09 -13.78
C TYR A 112 5.42 4.25 -15.06
N SER A 113 4.28 3.89 -15.66
CA SER A 113 4.24 3.08 -16.88
C SER A 113 4.93 3.78 -18.05
N MET A 114 4.70 5.09 -18.21
CA MET A 114 5.33 5.89 -19.27
C MET A 114 6.85 6.00 -19.12
N HIS A 115 7.33 6.19 -17.87
CA HIS A 115 8.75 6.41 -17.61
C HIS A 115 9.59 5.15 -17.55
N THR A 116 8.99 4.02 -17.17
CA THR A 116 9.71 2.75 -17.00
C THR A 116 9.44 1.76 -18.13
N ASN A 117 8.47 2.04 -19.01
CA ASN A 117 7.93 1.10 -20.00
C ASN A 117 7.41 -0.22 -19.38
N ASN A 118 7.12 -0.21 -18.09
CA ASN A 118 6.52 -1.35 -17.39
C ASN A 118 5.01 -1.21 -17.34
N LYS A 119 4.29 -2.29 -17.68
CA LYS A 119 2.83 -2.31 -17.53
C LYS A 119 2.47 -2.54 -16.07
N VAL A 120 1.67 -1.65 -15.49
CA VAL A 120 1.04 -1.84 -14.19
C VAL A 120 -0.43 -2.16 -14.35
N ARG A 121 -0.99 -2.87 -13.38
CA ARG A 121 -2.42 -3.21 -13.36
C ARG A 121 -2.95 -3.13 -11.94
N ARG A 122 -4.16 -2.66 -11.78
CA ARG A 122 -4.84 -2.63 -10.49
C ARG A 122 -5.10 -4.05 -9.97
N ILE A 123 -4.77 -4.29 -8.71
CA ILE A 123 -5.03 -5.55 -8.04
C ILE A 123 -6.18 -5.34 -7.05
N ASN A 124 -7.41 -5.68 -7.47
CA ASN A 124 -8.59 -5.57 -6.61
C ASN A 124 -8.64 -6.74 -5.61
N ALA A 125 -7.70 -6.80 -4.68
CA ALA A 125 -7.63 -7.88 -3.72
C ALA A 125 -6.88 -7.48 -2.45
N VAL A 126 -7.35 -7.99 -1.32
CA VAL A 126 -6.53 -8.11 -0.12
C VAL A 126 -5.75 -9.41 -0.22
N LEU A 127 -4.44 -9.31 -0.13
CA LEU A 127 -3.51 -10.43 -0.15
C LEU A 127 -3.10 -10.80 1.27
N GLN A 128 -2.91 -12.09 1.52
CA GLN A 128 -2.43 -12.64 2.78
C GLN A 128 -1.11 -13.36 2.56
N HIS A 129 -0.21 -13.27 3.52
CA HIS A 129 1.05 -14.01 3.45
C HIS A 129 0.78 -15.52 3.34
N PRO A 130 1.50 -16.26 2.46
CA PRO A 130 1.22 -17.68 2.21
C PRO A 130 1.64 -18.60 3.36
N ASP A 131 2.61 -18.18 4.16
CA ASP A 131 3.11 -18.92 5.31
C ASP A 131 2.08 -18.84 6.46
N PRO A 132 1.60 -19.98 7.00
CA PRO A 132 0.65 -20.01 8.13
C PRO A 132 1.07 -19.18 9.35
N ASP A 133 2.36 -19.19 9.67
CA ASP A 133 2.89 -18.45 10.81
C ASP A 133 2.85 -16.92 10.60
N LYS A 134 2.62 -16.49 9.36
CA LYS A 134 2.57 -15.08 8.94
C LYS A 134 1.22 -14.68 8.35
N HIS A 135 0.18 -15.46 8.57
CA HIS A 135 -1.17 -15.15 8.07
C HIS A 135 -1.74 -13.82 8.59
N PHE A 136 -1.19 -13.30 9.68
CA PHE A 136 -1.52 -11.97 10.17
C PHE A 136 -1.03 -10.83 9.26
N MET A 137 -0.12 -11.10 8.33
CA MET A 137 0.39 -10.09 7.39
C MET A 137 -0.53 -9.97 6.19
N LEU A 138 -1.10 -8.79 6.01
CA LEU A 138 -1.98 -8.45 4.90
C LEU A 138 -1.36 -7.37 4.01
N ALA A 139 -1.65 -7.43 2.71
CA ALA A 139 -1.30 -6.39 1.75
C ALA A 139 -2.53 -6.03 0.93
N ASN A 140 -2.78 -4.73 0.82
CA ASN A 140 -3.75 -4.16 -0.11
C ASN A 140 -2.96 -3.31 -1.11
N LEU A 141 -2.87 -3.79 -2.34
CA LEU A 141 -2.07 -3.17 -3.39
C LEU A 141 -3.01 -2.36 -4.29
N ASP A 142 -2.61 -1.14 -4.60
CA ASP A 142 -3.37 -0.27 -5.51
C ASP A 142 -3.13 -0.69 -6.96
N TYR A 143 -1.84 -0.94 -7.30
CA TYR A 143 -1.39 -1.39 -8.61
C TYR A 143 -0.27 -2.41 -8.51
#